data_3e606fd907fd55d95698b4fd698effc3
#
_entry.id   3e606fd907fd55d95698b4fd698effc3
#
_cell.length_a   1.000
_cell.length_b   1.000
_cell.length_c   1.000
_cell.angle_alpha   90.00
_cell.angle_beta   90.00
_cell.angle_gamma   90.00
#
_symmetry.space_group_name_H-M   'P 1'
#
loop_
_entity.id
_entity.type
_entity.pdbx_description
1 polymer ?
#
loop_
_entity_poly.entity_id
_entity_poly.type
_entity_poly.pdbx_seq_one_letter_code
_entity_poly.pdbx_strand_id
1 'polypeptide(L)'
;AVNRMQDLAAHDLAVMGASIERITPHHSVGDCIRARFSHSSPDQPGLLILGHMDTVHPLGTLEHLPVKRDGNLCFGPGICDMKGGNYLALEAIRQLHRIGAETPLPITVLFTSDEEIGSPHTRHLIEAEAARAKAVLIPEPARKGNGVTSGRYAVARYNISTYGKPSHAGLRLSEGRSAIRKMASHIIDIEAMTSDDCTFSVGVMNSGKWVNCVSSEATAEVLSMSKRQQDLDDGIKKMLAFDDPDGDVMTKVSVGLTRPVWTASEAGLKLVDLAKRLSTQLGQPFHHESSGGGSDGNFTGAMGVPTLDGLGVAGDKYHTLEEHIEIDSLSMRGKMMAGLLMGINHDL
;
A
#
# COMPACT_ATOMS: atom_id res chain seq x y z
N ALA A 1 12.74 -2.21 14.06
CA ALA A 1 12.17 -0.84 14.02
C ALA A 1 10.64 -0.90 14.07
N VAL A 2 9.99 -1.64 13.16
CA VAL A 2 8.53 -1.75 13.06
C VAL A 2 7.91 -2.14 14.42
N ASN A 3 8.42 -3.17 15.10
CA ASN A 3 7.88 -3.61 16.40
C ASN A 3 7.88 -2.50 17.47
N ARG A 4 8.87 -1.59 17.45
CA ARG A 4 8.86 -0.44 18.37
C ARG A 4 7.72 0.55 18.07
N MET A 5 7.35 0.72 16.80
CA MET A 5 6.17 1.52 16.42
C MET A 5 4.88 0.82 16.81
N GLN A 6 4.83 -0.52 16.63
CA GLN A 6 3.71 -1.34 17.10
C GLN A 6 3.54 -1.27 18.63
N ASP A 7 4.66 -1.25 19.39
CA ASP A 7 4.64 -1.10 20.85
C ASP A 7 4.00 0.23 21.28
N LEU A 8 4.37 1.34 20.60
CA LEU A 8 3.80 2.66 20.88
C LEU A 8 2.31 2.70 20.57
N ALA A 9 1.90 2.20 19.42
CA ALA A 9 0.49 2.15 19.03
C ALA A 9 -0.33 1.25 19.97
N ALA A 10 0.20 0.08 20.33
CA ALA A 10 -0.44 -0.83 21.27
C ALA A 10 -0.62 -0.19 22.64
N HIS A 11 0.39 0.53 23.12
CA HIS A 11 0.31 1.27 24.39
C HIS A 11 -0.81 2.33 24.34
N ASP A 12 -0.82 3.17 23.31
CA ASP A 12 -1.83 4.22 23.15
C ASP A 12 -3.26 3.65 23.07
N LEU A 13 -3.44 2.58 22.30
CA LEU A 13 -4.73 1.90 22.16
C LEU A 13 -5.18 1.25 23.47
N ALA A 14 -4.25 0.63 24.21
CA ALA A 14 -4.56 0.05 25.54
C ALA A 14 -4.95 1.12 26.56
N VAL A 15 -4.28 2.27 26.57
CA VAL A 15 -4.63 3.42 27.44
C VAL A 15 -6.03 3.96 27.12
N MET A 16 -6.48 3.84 25.88
CA MET A 16 -7.85 4.19 25.46
C MET A 16 -8.87 3.07 25.73
N GLY A 17 -8.46 1.95 26.36
CA GLY A 17 -9.35 0.87 26.77
C GLY A 17 -9.55 -0.24 25.73
N ALA A 18 -8.76 -0.28 24.67
CA ALA A 18 -8.83 -1.36 23.69
C ALA A 18 -8.19 -2.65 24.23
N SER A 19 -8.78 -3.80 23.88
CA SER A 19 -8.15 -5.11 24.00
C SER A 19 -7.12 -5.29 22.89
N ILE A 20 -5.87 -5.58 23.25
CA ILE A 20 -4.75 -5.65 22.31
C ILE A 20 -4.38 -7.10 22.06
N GLU A 21 -4.26 -7.45 20.79
CA GLU A 21 -3.69 -8.71 20.33
C GLU A 21 -2.49 -8.44 19.45
N ARG A 22 -1.36 -9.07 19.78
CA ARG A 22 -0.13 -9.03 18.96
C ARG A 22 -0.08 -10.29 18.10
N ILE A 23 0.13 -10.12 16.81
CA ILE A 23 0.15 -11.20 15.83
C ILE A 23 1.49 -11.14 15.10
N THR A 24 2.24 -12.24 15.09
CA THR A 24 3.48 -12.39 14.33
C THR A 24 3.15 -13.09 13.00
N PRO A 25 3.01 -12.35 11.88
CA PRO A 25 2.58 -12.96 10.62
C PRO A 25 3.69 -13.81 9.99
N HIS A 26 4.93 -13.38 10.12
CA HIS A 26 6.12 -14.10 9.64
C HIS A 26 7.39 -13.56 10.30
N HIS A 27 8.43 -14.42 10.41
CA HIS A 27 9.69 -14.05 11.09
C HIS A 27 10.53 -12.98 10.35
N SER A 28 10.30 -12.76 9.04
CA SER A 28 11.01 -11.77 8.23
C SER A 28 10.45 -10.36 8.29
N VAL A 29 9.26 -10.17 8.87
CA VAL A 29 8.58 -8.88 9.00
C VAL A 29 8.29 -8.56 10.46
N GLY A 30 7.80 -7.36 10.74
CA GLY A 30 7.38 -6.97 12.09
C GLY A 30 6.07 -7.67 12.53
N ASP A 31 5.76 -7.57 13.81
CA ASP A 31 4.46 -7.97 14.31
C ASP A 31 3.36 -7.02 13.83
N CYS A 32 2.12 -7.50 13.86
CA CYS A 32 0.92 -6.69 13.68
C CYS A 32 0.23 -6.48 15.03
N ILE A 33 -0.50 -5.38 15.14
CA ILE A 33 -1.37 -5.10 16.29
C ILE A 33 -2.81 -5.08 15.85
N ARG A 34 -3.64 -5.89 16.50
CA ARG A 34 -5.09 -5.84 16.39
C ARG A 34 -5.65 -5.35 17.71
N ALA A 35 -6.41 -4.26 17.67
CA ALA A 35 -7.02 -3.66 18.84
C ALA A 35 -8.54 -3.59 18.66
N ARG A 36 -9.30 -4.03 19.67
CA ARG A 36 -10.76 -3.97 19.68
C ARG A 36 -11.25 -3.16 20.86
N PHE A 37 -12.07 -2.17 20.59
CA PHE A 37 -12.73 -1.38 21.62
C PHE A 37 -13.99 -2.08 22.09
N SER A 38 -14.26 -1.96 23.42
CA SER A 38 -15.53 -2.41 23.99
C SER A 38 -16.68 -1.58 23.38
N HIS A 39 -17.81 -2.23 23.14
CA HIS A 39 -18.99 -1.59 22.53
C HIS A 39 -20.26 -2.24 23.09
N SER A 40 -21.36 -1.47 23.18
CA SER A 40 -22.67 -1.95 23.62
C SER A 40 -23.23 -3.09 22.75
N SER A 41 -22.79 -3.19 21.51
CA SER A 41 -23.17 -4.22 20.53
C SER A 41 -21.93 -4.86 19.89
N PRO A 42 -21.14 -5.68 20.64
CA PRO A 42 -19.81 -6.14 20.20
C PRO A 42 -19.83 -7.14 19.04
N ASP A 43 -20.95 -7.82 18.82
CA ASP A 43 -21.09 -8.88 17.81
C ASP A 43 -21.51 -8.36 16.43
N GLN A 44 -21.80 -7.06 16.33
CA GLN A 44 -22.18 -6.43 15.06
C GLN A 44 -20.96 -6.19 14.17
N PRO A 45 -21.14 -6.21 12.81
CA PRO A 45 -20.12 -5.75 11.89
C PRO A 45 -19.70 -4.32 12.22
N GLY A 46 -18.41 -4.13 12.51
CA GLY A 46 -17.87 -2.86 13.00
C GLY A 46 -17.17 -2.03 11.94
N LEU A 47 -16.45 -1.01 12.40
CA LEU A 47 -15.53 -0.21 11.60
C LEU A 47 -14.13 -0.79 11.73
N LEU A 48 -13.46 -1.04 10.61
CA LEU A 48 -12.04 -1.39 10.59
C LEU A 48 -11.23 -0.15 10.22
N ILE A 49 -10.35 0.29 11.10
CA ILE A 49 -9.27 1.22 10.78
C ILE A 49 -8.06 0.36 10.42
N LEU A 50 -7.61 0.45 9.18
CA LEU A 50 -6.53 -0.34 8.63
C LEU A 50 -5.36 0.56 8.26
N GLY A 51 -4.18 0.29 8.81
CA GLY A 51 -2.96 1.01 8.50
C GLY A 51 -1.72 0.13 8.62
N HIS A 52 -0.56 0.65 8.20
CA HIS A 52 0.72 -0.06 8.31
C HIS A 52 1.76 0.75 9.10
N MET A 53 2.75 0.04 9.66
CA MET A 53 3.82 0.64 10.48
C MET A 53 5.22 0.49 9.86
N ASP A 54 5.34 -0.28 8.78
CA ASP A 54 6.55 -0.32 7.97
C ASP A 54 6.66 0.93 7.08
N THR A 55 7.80 1.14 6.50
CA THR A 55 8.09 2.22 5.56
C THR A 55 9.14 1.74 4.55
N VAL A 56 9.21 2.35 3.38
CA VAL A 56 10.27 2.09 2.39
C VAL A 56 11.66 2.51 2.88
N HIS A 57 11.73 3.32 3.92
CA HIS A 57 12.98 3.88 4.41
C HIS A 57 13.82 2.84 5.18
N PRO A 58 15.08 2.61 4.81
CA PRO A 58 15.96 1.71 5.53
C PRO A 58 16.31 2.24 6.92
N LEU A 59 16.82 1.37 7.78
CA LEU A 59 17.36 1.76 9.08
C LEU A 59 18.52 2.75 8.89
N GLY A 60 18.53 3.80 9.73
CA GLY A 60 19.53 4.89 9.63
C GLY A 60 19.04 6.09 8.83
N THR A 61 17.91 6.03 8.12
CA THR A 61 17.39 7.18 7.34
C THR A 61 17.23 8.46 8.16
N LEU A 62 16.99 8.37 9.48
CA LEU A 62 16.93 9.55 10.36
C LEU A 62 18.21 10.41 10.35
N GLU A 63 19.36 9.88 9.94
CA GLU A 63 20.61 10.65 9.78
C GLU A 63 20.53 11.59 8.57
N HIS A 64 19.74 11.26 7.56
CA HIS A 64 19.59 11.99 6.30
C HIS A 64 18.24 12.72 6.19
N LEU A 65 17.21 12.19 6.84
CA LEU A 65 15.88 12.78 6.96
C LEU A 65 15.51 12.87 8.45
N PRO A 66 16.11 13.79 9.21
CA PRO A 66 15.79 13.96 10.63
C PRO A 66 14.38 14.53 10.81
N VAL A 67 13.77 14.21 11.96
CA VAL A 67 12.50 14.84 12.33
C VAL A 67 12.75 16.35 12.51
N LYS A 68 12.16 17.15 11.63
CA LYS A 68 12.34 18.60 11.58
C LYS A 68 11.01 19.28 11.29
N ARG A 69 10.74 20.37 12.01
CA ARG A 69 9.65 21.28 11.70
C ARG A 69 10.19 22.52 10.98
N ASP A 70 9.49 22.92 9.91
CA ASP A 70 9.76 24.14 9.16
C ASP A 70 8.42 24.82 8.82
N GLY A 71 8.04 25.82 9.59
CA GLY A 71 6.72 26.44 9.48
C GLY A 71 5.58 25.43 9.69
N ASN A 72 4.77 25.22 8.66
CA ASN A 72 3.66 24.26 8.63
C ASN A 72 4.10 22.86 8.17
N LEU A 73 5.34 22.66 7.78
CA LEU A 73 5.84 21.35 7.35
C LEU A 73 6.55 20.63 8.50
N CYS A 74 6.32 19.33 8.59
CA CYS A 74 7.07 18.45 9.46
C CYS A 74 7.64 17.31 8.62
N PHE A 75 8.97 17.15 8.68
CA PHE A 75 9.73 16.15 7.93
C PHE A 75 10.04 14.93 8.79
N GLY A 76 10.19 13.79 8.17
CA GLY A 76 10.62 12.56 8.83
C GLY A 76 10.27 11.30 8.02
N PRO A 77 11.02 10.20 8.17
CA PRO A 77 10.80 8.99 7.40
C PRO A 77 9.47 8.30 7.78
N GLY A 78 8.63 8.06 6.78
CA GLY A 78 7.29 7.45 6.95
C GLY A 78 6.32 8.36 7.70
N ILE A 79 6.58 9.68 7.79
CA ILE A 79 5.70 10.61 8.48
C ILE A 79 4.41 10.85 7.70
N CYS A 80 4.49 10.85 6.37
CA CYS A 80 3.35 10.95 5.47
C CYS A 80 2.77 9.57 5.18
N ASP A 81 3.62 8.61 4.87
CA ASP A 81 3.27 7.24 4.49
C ASP A 81 3.74 6.23 5.55
N MET A 82 2.86 5.79 6.52
CA MET A 82 1.58 6.44 6.79
C MET A 82 1.41 6.74 8.29
N LYS A 83 2.53 7.01 9.02
CA LYS A 83 2.50 7.23 10.48
C LYS A 83 1.63 8.43 10.91
N GLY A 84 1.66 9.52 10.12
CA GLY A 84 0.82 10.69 10.39
C GLY A 84 -0.66 10.37 10.29
N GLY A 85 -1.04 9.54 9.30
CA GLY A 85 -2.39 9.04 9.15
C GLY A 85 -2.82 8.13 10.29
N ASN A 86 -1.95 7.20 10.68
CA ASN A 86 -2.20 6.34 11.85
C ASN A 86 -2.40 7.18 13.12
N TYR A 87 -1.53 8.17 13.33
CA TYR A 87 -1.63 9.06 14.49
C TYR A 87 -2.95 9.83 14.53
N LEU A 88 -3.37 10.43 13.39
CA LEU A 88 -4.64 11.17 13.37
C LEU A 88 -5.86 10.27 13.61
N ALA A 89 -5.82 9.02 13.15
CA ALA A 89 -6.90 8.07 13.41
C ALA A 89 -6.98 7.70 14.90
N LEU A 90 -5.83 7.45 15.54
CA LEU A 90 -5.76 7.23 16.99
C LEU A 90 -6.23 8.46 17.76
N GLU A 91 -5.86 9.66 17.33
CA GLU A 91 -6.28 10.91 17.97
C GLU A 91 -7.80 11.14 17.83
N ALA A 92 -8.38 10.80 16.67
CA ALA A 92 -9.83 10.85 16.49
C ALA A 92 -10.56 9.96 17.50
N ILE A 93 -10.12 8.71 17.68
CA ILE A 93 -10.67 7.80 18.70
C ILE A 93 -10.46 8.38 20.11
N ARG A 94 -9.27 8.89 20.42
CA ARG A 94 -8.94 9.47 21.72
C ARG A 94 -9.86 10.64 22.08
N GLN A 95 -10.16 11.52 21.11
CA GLN A 95 -11.06 12.65 21.35
C GLN A 95 -12.50 12.19 21.56
N LEU A 96 -13.00 11.21 20.82
CA LEU A 96 -14.32 10.63 21.03
C LEU A 96 -14.42 9.99 22.43
N HIS A 97 -13.40 9.22 22.83
CA HIS A 97 -13.32 8.62 24.16
C HIS A 97 -13.33 9.69 25.27
N ARG A 98 -12.57 10.79 25.12
CA ARG A 98 -12.51 11.89 26.11
C ARG A 98 -13.85 12.57 26.35
N ILE A 99 -14.70 12.67 25.34
CA ILE A 99 -16.04 13.27 25.47
C ILE A 99 -17.12 12.23 25.82
N GLY A 100 -16.72 10.99 26.06
CA GLY A 100 -17.64 9.90 26.40
C GLY A 100 -18.58 9.50 25.25
N ALA A 101 -18.21 9.75 24.01
CA ALA A 101 -19.00 9.38 22.85
C ALA A 101 -18.75 7.92 22.48
N GLU A 102 -19.81 7.12 22.42
CA GLU A 102 -19.80 5.80 21.82
C GLU A 102 -20.13 5.91 20.33
N THR A 103 -19.36 5.25 19.47
CA THR A 103 -19.62 5.21 18.03
C THR A 103 -20.82 4.31 17.71
N PRO A 104 -21.57 4.54 16.62
CA PRO A 104 -22.72 3.68 16.27
C PRO A 104 -22.34 2.21 16.03
N LEU A 105 -21.09 1.95 15.66
CA LEU A 105 -20.56 0.63 15.36
C LEU A 105 -19.26 0.37 16.14
N PRO A 106 -18.97 -0.89 16.54
CA PRO A 106 -17.72 -1.22 17.21
C PRO A 106 -16.51 -0.92 16.33
N ILE A 107 -15.40 -0.49 16.95
CA ILE A 107 -14.15 -0.17 16.25
C ILE A 107 -13.14 -1.28 16.47
N THR A 108 -12.55 -1.73 15.38
CA THR A 108 -11.31 -2.52 15.33
C THR A 108 -10.22 -1.70 14.64
N VAL A 109 -9.02 -1.70 15.19
CA VAL A 109 -7.81 -1.15 14.55
C VAL A 109 -6.89 -2.31 14.21
N LEU A 110 -6.43 -2.40 12.98
CA LEU A 110 -5.41 -3.34 12.54
C LEU A 110 -4.24 -2.56 11.95
N PHE A 111 -3.06 -2.66 12.58
CA PHE A 111 -1.81 -2.14 12.06
C PHE A 111 -0.92 -3.27 11.58
N THR A 112 -0.64 -3.29 10.28
CA THR A 112 0.19 -4.29 9.59
C THR A 112 1.67 -3.88 9.56
N SER A 113 2.53 -4.72 9.00
CA SER A 113 3.98 -4.56 9.08
C SER A 113 4.72 -4.86 7.77
N ASP A 114 4.00 -5.04 6.65
CA ASP A 114 4.58 -5.42 5.36
C ASP A 114 3.81 -4.85 4.16
N GLU A 115 3.11 -3.72 4.34
CA GLU A 115 2.37 -3.04 3.28
C GLU A 115 3.30 -2.61 2.15
N GLU A 116 4.43 -2.01 2.47
CA GLU A 116 5.41 -1.45 1.54
C GLU A 116 6.06 -2.50 0.61
N ILE A 117 6.03 -3.75 1.04
CA ILE A 117 6.42 -4.87 0.20
C ILE A 117 5.24 -5.62 -0.39
N GLY A 118 3.99 -5.08 -0.18
CA GLY A 118 2.73 -5.53 -0.79
C GLY A 118 1.95 -6.56 0.01
N SER A 119 2.12 -6.59 1.32
CA SER A 119 1.37 -7.39 2.29
C SER A 119 1.42 -8.92 2.05
N PRO A 120 2.59 -9.50 1.68
CA PRO A 120 2.66 -10.92 1.35
C PRO A 120 2.33 -11.83 2.53
N HIS A 121 2.54 -11.34 3.75
CA HIS A 121 2.33 -12.12 4.99
C HIS A 121 1.09 -11.68 5.77
N THR A 122 0.57 -10.46 5.52
CA THR A 122 -0.56 -9.90 6.29
C THR A 122 -1.87 -9.85 5.53
N ARG A 123 -1.88 -10.05 4.20
CA ARG A 123 -3.09 -10.05 3.36
C ARG A 123 -4.22 -10.88 3.97
N HIS A 124 -3.95 -12.09 4.44
CA HIS A 124 -4.97 -12.97 5.01
C HIS A 124 -5.59 -12.41 6.31
N LEU A 125 -4.81 -11.65 7.10
CA LEU A 125 -5.30 -10.95 8.30
C LEU A 125 -6.21 -9.78 7.91
N ILE A 126 -5.79 -9.00 6.90
CA ILE A 126 -6.54 -7.88 6.36
C ILE A 126 -7.90 -8.37 5.84
N GLU A 127 -7.89 -9.40 4.99
CA GLU A 127 -9.12 -9.97 4.42
C GLU A 127 -10.04 -10.55 5.49
N ALA A 128 -9.49 -11.22 6.52
CA ALA A 128 -10.27 -11.78 7.61
C ALA A 128 -10.94 -10.72 8.48
N GLU A 129 -10.27 -9.59 8.78
CA GLU A 129 -10.88 -8.49 9.53
C GLU A 129 -11.86 -7.68 8.66
N ALA A 130 -11.54 -7.46 7.39
CA ALA A 130 -12.44 -6.79 6.45
C ALA A 130 -13.76 -7.55 6.26
N ALA A 131 -13.73 -8.88 6.20
CA ALA A 131 -14.93 -9.72 6.09
C ALA A 131 -15.90 -9.57 7.27
N ARG A 132 -15.44 -9.06 8.41
CA ARG A 132 -16.22 -8.79 9.62
C ARG A 132 -16.61 -7.33 9.76
N ALA A 133 -16.10 -6.47 8.88
CA ALA A 133 -16.32 -5.03 8.94
C ALA A 133 -17.54 -4.59 8.13
N LYS A 134 -18.28 -3.62 8.65
CA LYS A 134 -19.30 -2.87 7.91
C LYS A 134 -18.67 -1.90 6.91
N ALA A 135 -17.53 -1.30 7.31
CA ALA A 135 -16.73 -0.42 6.48
C ALA A 135 -15.26 -0.43 6.91
N VAL A 136 -14.37 -0.13 5.97
CA VAL A 136 -12.93 -0.01 6.17
C VAL A 136 -12.49 1.42 5.91
N LEU A 137 -11.76 2.01 6.85
CA LEU A 137 -11.21 3.36 6.79
C LEU A 137 -9.68 3.26 6.82
N ILE A 138 -9.02 3.78 5.77
CA ILE A 138 -7.57 3.66 5.60
C ILE A 138 -6.94 5.05 5.63
N PRO A 139 -6.14 5.37 6.66
CA PRO A 139 -5.51 6.66 6.81
C PRO A 139 -4.19 6.79 6.01
N GLU A 140 -4.15 6.29 4.77
CA GLU A 140 -3.12 6.59 3.79
C GLU A 140 -3.05 8.09 3.49
N PRO A 141 -1.95 8.61 2.91
CA PRO A 141 -1.82 10.03 2.59
C PRO A 141 -3.00 10.57 1.79
N ALA A 142 -3.48 11.74 2.18
CA ALA A 142 -4.53 12.44 1.46
C ALA A 142 -4.13 12.74 0.01
N ARG A 143 -5.09 12.70 -0.90
CA ARG A 143 -4.86 13.17 -2.26
C ARG A 143 -4.69 14.68 -2.28
N LYS A 144 -3.99 15.19 -3.31
CA LYS A 144 -3.74 16.62 -3.48
C LYS A 144 -5.07 17.41 -3.30
N GLY A 145 -5.03 18.49 -2.51
CA GLY A 145 -6.24 19.27 -2.23
C GLY A 145 -7.23 18.58 -1.28
N ASN A 146 -6.75 17.79 -0.33
CA ASN A 146 -7.54 17.07 0.69
C ASN A 146 -8.48 15.99 0.14
N GLY A 147 -8.21 15.48 -1.06
CA GLY A 147 -8.99 14.39 -1.66
C GLY A 147 -8.87 13.07 -0.91
N VAL A 148 -9.78 12.16 -1.23
CA VAL A 148 -9.79 10.77 -0.74
C VAL A 148 -9.69 9.79 -1.91
N THR A 149 -9.34 8.54 -1.62
CA THR A 149 -9.27 7.48 -2.61
C THR A 149 -10.47 6.54 -2.45
N SER A 150 -11.24 6.37 -3.51
CA SER A 150 -12.42 5.51 -3.56
C SER A 150 -12.27 4.32 -4.49
N GLY A 151 -11.07 4.11 -5.04
CA GLY A 151 -10.72 3.01 -5.91
C GLY A 151 -9.22 2.97 -6.15
N ARG A 152 -8.69 1.81 -6.50
CA ARG A 152 -7.27 1.63 -6.83
C ARG A 152 -7.10 0.70 -8.01
N TYR A 153 -6.11 1.00 -8.84
CA TYR A 153 -5.73 0.11 -9.93
C TYR A 153 -5.16 -1.18 -9.37
N ALA A 154 -5.30 -2.26 -10.13
CA ALA A 154 -4.59 -3.50 -9.85
C ALA A 154 -3.09 -3.31 -10.01
N VAL A 155 -2.31 -4.06 -9.25
CA VAL A 155 -0.84 -4.10 -9.32
C VAL A 155 -0.40 -5.52 -9.52
N ALA A 156 0.56 -5.76 -10.42
CA ALA A 156 1.29 -7.02 -10.50
C ALA A 156 2.79 -6.76 -10.60
N ARG A 157 3.56 -7.56 -9.88
CA ARG A 157 5.02 -7.61 -10.00
C ARG A 157 5.44 -8.90 -10.68
N TYR A 158 6.47 -8.84 -11.49
CA TYR A 158 7.01 -10.01 -12.18
C TYR A 158 8.52 -10.06 -12.00
N ASN A 159 9.04 -11.29 -11.87
CA ASN A 159 10.47 -11.55 -11.96
C ASN A 159 10.74 -12.26 -13.28
N ILE A 160 11.73 -11.77 -14.00
CA ILE A 160 12.18 -12.38 -15.24
C ILE A 160 13.67 -12.70 -15.13
N SER A 161 14.07 -13.89 -15.57
CA SER A 161 15.45 -14.33 -15.56
C SER A 161 15.78 -14.96 -16.90
N THR A 162 16.95 -14.62 -17.44
CA THR A 162 17.46 -15.22 -18.68
C THR A 162 18.76 -15.95 -18.38
N TYR A 163 18.91 -17.16 -18.93
CA TYR A 163 20.06 -18.04 -18.74
C TYR A 163 20.67 -18.41 -20.07
N GLY A 164 21.89 -17.94 -20.31
CA GLY A 164 22.66 -18.15 -21.51
C GLY A 164 23.88 -19.02 -21.30
N LYS A 165 24.84 -18.95 -22.21
CA LYS A 165 26.10 -19.71 -22.19
C LYS A 165 27.29 -18.74 -22.13
N PRO A 166 28.16 -18.82 -21.11
CA PRO A 166 29.34 -17.97 -21.03
C PRO A 166 30.40 -18.39 -22.08
N SER A 167 31.14 -17.40 -22.57
CA SER A 167 32.31 -17.60 -23.41
C SER A 167 33.26 -16.41 -23.32
N HIS A 168 34.50 -16.58 -23.77
CA HIS A 168 35.44 -15.45 -23.84
C HIS A 168 35.07 -14.53 -25.00
N ALA A 169 34.71 -13.30 -24.69
CA ALA A 169 34.12 -12.35 -25.67
C ALA A 169 35.06 -12.03 -26.87
N GLY A 170 36.37 -12.08 -26.70
CA GLY A 170 37.31 -11.81 -27.76
C GLY A 170 37.77 -13.04 -28.57
N LEU A 171 37.81 -14.22 -27.93
CA LEU A 171 38.39 -15.43 -28.54
C LEU A 171 37.32 -16.41 -29.07
N ARG A 172 36.16 -16.47 -28.42
CA ARG A 172 35.12 -17.48 -28.67
C ARG A 172 33.73 -16.90 -28.57
N LEU A 173 33.52 -15.69 -29.09
CA LEU A 173 32.24 -14.98 -29.03
C LEU A 173 31.08 -15.81 -29.58
N SER A 174 31.29 -16.52 -30.69
CA SER A 174 30.27 -17.33 -31.37
C SER A 174 29.80 -18.57 -30.54
N GLU A 175 30.60 -19.02 -29.58
CA GLU A 175 30.24 -20.13 -28.71
C GLU A 175 29.34 -19.68 -27.54
N GLY A 176 29.28 -18.39 -27.24
CA GLY A 176 28.50 -17.80 -26.17
C GLY A 176 27.04 -17.57 -26.55
N ARG A 177 26.18 -17.49 -25.54
CA ARG A 177 24.78 -17.08 -25.63
C ARG A 177 24.53 -16.01 -24.60
N SER A 178 24.30 -14.80 -25.05
CA SER A 178 24.23 -13.63 -24.15
C SER A 178 22.87 -13.50 -23.49
N ALA A 179 22.85 -13.73 -22.17
CA ALA A 179 21.69 -13.45 -21.33
C ALA A 179 21.31 -11.95 -21.33
N ILE A 180 22.31 -11.04 -21.35
CA ILE A 180 22.06 -9.59 -21.44
C ILE A 180 21.32 -9.24 -22.73
N ARG A 181 21.74 -9.79 -23.87
CA ARG A 181 21.09 -9.49 -25.15
C ARG A 181 19.62 -9.94 -25.16
N LYS A 182 19.34 -11.14 -24.65
CA LYS A 182 17.99 -11.68 -24.55
C LYS A 182 17.13 -10.81 -23.62
N MET A 183 17.66 -10.46 -22.43
CA MET A 183 16.98 -9.60 -21.47
C MET A 183 16.70 -8.20 -22.06
N ALA A 184 17.67 -7.60 -22.74
CA ALA A 184 17.47 -6.29 -23.39
C ALA A 184 16.33 -6.32 -24.43
N SER A 185 16.22 -7.40 -25.23
CA SER A 185 15.07 -7.59 -26.11
C SER A 185 13.77 -7.68 -25.35
N HIS A 186 13.72 -8.49 -24.31
CA HIS A 186 12.51 -8.62 -23.47
C HIS A 186 12.10 -7.31 -22.82
N ILE A 187 13.05 -6.49 -22.33
CA ILE A 187 12.74 -5.17 -21.74
C ILE A 187 12.04 -4.28 -22.77
N ILE A 188 12.55 -4.20 -23.99
CA ILE A 188 11.95 -3.40 -25.07
C ILE A 188 10.52 -3.89 -25.36
N ASP A 189 10.35 -5.21 -25.53
CA ASP A 189 9.06 -5.81 -25.84
C ASP A 189 8.04 -5.64 -24.69
N ILE A 190 8.48 -5.77 -23.44
CA ILE A 190 7.65 -5.60 -22.25
C ILE A 190 7.17 -4.15 -22.12
N GLU A 191 8.07 -3.18 -22.21
CA GLU A 191 7.69 -1.76 -22.07
C GLU A 191 6.80 -1.30 -23.24
N ALA A 192 6.98 -1.87 -24.42
CA ALA A 192 6.11 -1.64 -25.59
C ALA A 192 4.67 -2.15 -25.41
N MET A 193 4.41 -3.03 -24.43
CA MET A 193 3.04 -3.47 -24.11
C MET A 193 2.24 -2.41 -23.35
N THR A 194 2.88 -1.33 -22.88
CA THR A 194 2.21 -0.27 -22.11
C THR A 194 1.08 0.38 -22.92
N SER A 195 -0.05 0.55 -22.29
CA SER A 195 -1.24 1.25 -22.79
C SER A 195 -1.84 2.14 -21.71
N ASP A 196 -2.86 2.92 -22.05
CA ASP A 196 -3.58 3.77 -21.10
C ASP A 196 -4.30 2.96 -20.00
N ASP A 197 -4.63 1.69 -20.25
CA ASP A 197 -5.37 0.83 -19.34
C ASP A 197 -4.50 -0.15 -18.56
N CYS A 198 -3.31 -0.47 -19.07
CA CYS A 198 -2.33 -1.36 -18.43
C CYS A 198 -0.91 -0.90 -18.73
N THR A 199 -0.16 -0.56 -17.69
CA THR A 199 1.24 -0.11 -17.82
C THR A 199 2.20 -1.25 -17.49
N PHE A 200 3.39 -1.22 -18.14
CA PHE A 200 4.51 -2.10 -17.82
C PHE A 200 5.78 -1.27 -17.72
N SER A 201 6.51 -1.42 -16.64
CA SER A 201 7.79 -0.73 -16.43
C SER A 201 8.80 -1.67 -15.81
N VAL A 202 9.98 -1.72 -16.39
CA VAL A 202 11.10 -2.50 -15.86
C VAL A 202 11.92 -1.61 -14.94
N GLY A 203 11.74 -1.78 -13.63
CA GLY A 203 12.36 -0.93 -12.61
C GLY A 203 13.74 -1.39 -12.15
N VAL A 204 14.03 -2.68 -12.31
CA VAL A 204 15.32 -3.27 -11.88
C VAL A 204 15.86 -4.20 -12.96
N MET A 205 17.16 -4.11 -13.23
CA MET A 205 17.89 -5.03 -14.10
C MET A 205 19.30 -5.27 -13.56
N ASN A 206 19.68 -6.54 -13.43
CA ASN A 206 21.00 -6.94 -12.98
C ASN A 206 21.60 -7.98 -13.91
N SER A 207 22.87 -7.81 -14.30
CA SER A 207 23.62 -8.79 -15.08
C SER A 207 25.10 -8.45 -15.14
N GLY A 208 25.90 -9.45 -15.57
CA GLY A 208 27.32 -9.33 -15.90
C GLY A 208 28.24 -9.27 -14.68
N LYS A 209 29.45 -9.83 -14.84
CA LYS A 209 30.54 -9.76 -13.84
C LYS A 209 31.83 -9.27 -14.46
N TRP A 210 32.10 -9.64 -15.72
CA TRP A 210 33.36 -9.41 -16.39
C TRP A 210 33.13 -8.89 -17.81
N VAL A 211 33.78 -7.80 -18.17
CA VAL A 211 33.64 -7.16 -19.50
C VAL A 211 34.09 -8.06 -20.66
N ASN A 212 35.00 -8.97 -20.43
CA ASN A 212 35.55 -9.89 -21.42
C ASN A 212 34.88 -11.28 -21.44
N CYS A 213 33.71 -11.41 -20.80
CA CYS A 213 32.91 -12.63 -20.76
C CYS A 213 31.50 -12.37 -21.28
N VAL A 214 30.98 -13.24 -22.14
CA VAL A 214 29.55 -13.24 -22.49
C VAL A 214 28.77 -13.59 -21.22
N SER A 215 27.82 -12.72 -20.83
CA SER A 215 27.03 -12.93 -19.61
C SER A 215 26.10 -14.14 -19.79
N SER A 216 26.13 -15.01 -18.77
CA SER A 216 25.30 -16.23 -18.74
C SER A 216 24.01 -16.07 -17.96
N GLU A 217 23.82 -14.94 -17.25
CA GLU A 217 22.62 -14.71 -16.45
C GLU A 217 22.27 -13.21 -16.46
N ALA A 218 20.97 -12.92 -16.57
CA ALA A 218 20.40 -11.59 -16.29
C ALA A 218 19.06 -11.74 -15.61
N THR A 219 18.75 -10.81 -14.70
CA THR A 219 17.48 -10.74 -13.99
C THR A 219 16.87 -9.35 -14.13
N ALA A 220 15.54 -9.29 -14.17
CA ALA A 220 14.81 -8.03 -14.15
C ALA A 220 13.52 -8.15 -13.32
N GLU A 221 13.10 -7.02 -12.76
CA GLU A 221 11.83 -6.89 -12.05
C GLU A 221 10.93 -5.89 -12.79
N VAL A 222 9.68 -6.29 -13.00
CA VAL A 222 8.69 -5.53 -13.77
C VAL A 222 7.51 -5.20 -12.86
N LEU A 223 7.04 -3.97 -12.95
CA LEU A 223 5.78 -3.51 -12.36
C LEU A 223 4.75 -3.30 -13.46
N SER A 224 3.54 -3.78 -13.24
CA SER A 224 2.37 -3.50 -14.07
C SER A 224 1.24 -2.96 -13.21
N MET A 225 0.52 -1.95 -13.73
CA MET A 225 -0.68 -1.42 -13.12
C MET A 225 -1.83 -1.41 -14.12
N SER A 226 -3.00 -1.86 -13.68
CA SER A 226 -4.17 -2.04 -14.56
C SER A 226 -5.41 -1.40 -13.97
N LYS A 227 -6.20 -0.72 -14.81
CA LYS A 227 -7.44 -0.06 -14.38
C LYS A 227 -8.58 -1.04 -14.15
N ARG A 228 -8.57 -2.19 -14.84
CA ARG A 228 -9.61 -3.21 -14.79
C ARG A 228 -9.00 -4.59 -14.53
N GLN A 229 -9.76 -5.47 -13.89
CA GLN A 229 -9.30 -6.83 -13.61
C GLN A 229 -8.95 -7.60 -14.90
N GLN A 230 -9.72 -7.42 -15.97
CA GLN A 230 -9.44 -8.07 -17.26
C GLN A 230 -8.07 -7.64 -17.82
N ASP A 231 -7.71 -6.36 -17.69
CA ASP A 231 -6.40 -5.86 -18.16
C ASP A 231 -5.25 -6.43 -17.35
N LEU A 232 -5.45 -6.66 -16.04
CA LEU A 232 -4.49 -7.36 -15.18
C LEU A 232 -4.30 -8.81 -15.66
N ASP A 233 -5.41 -9.55 -15.84
CA ASP A 233 -5.40 -10.95 -16.23
C ASP A 233 -4.74 -11.14 -17.61
N ASP A 234 -5.02 -10.24 -18.54
CA ASP A 234 -4.40 -10.25 -19.88
C ASP A 234 -2.94 -9.82 -19.83
N GLY A 235 -2.59 -8.87 -18.97
CA GLY A 235 -1.21 -8.48 -18.70
C GLY A 235 -0.38 -9.64 -18.14
N ILE A 236 -0.93 -10.38 -17.18
CA ILE A 236 -0.28 -11.57 -16.63
C ILE A 236 -0.03 -12.62 -17.72
N LYS A 237 -1.03 -12.90 -18.57
CA LYS A 237 -0.86 -13.85 -19.71
C LYS A 237 0.23 -13.40 -20.67
N LYS A 238 0.28 -12.10 -21.03
CA LYS A 238 1.32 -11.54 -21.91
C LYS A 238 2.71 -11.68 -21.30
N MET A 239 2.84 -11.41 -19.98
CA MET A 239 4.13 -11.56 -19.30
C MET A 239 4.56 -13.02 -19.25
N LEU A 240 3.68 -13.95 -18.92
CA LEU A 240 3.98 -15.37 -18.89
C LEU A 240 4.31 -15.95 -20.29
N ALA A 241 3.89 -15.30 -21.37
CA ALA A 241 4.24 -15.71 -22.74
C ALA A 241 5.73 -15.48 -23.07
N PHE A 242 6.47 -14.72 -22.25
CA PHE A 242 7.95 -14.60 -22.38
C PHE A 242 8.68 -15.81 -21.78
N ASP A 243 8.00 -16.68 -21.03
CA ASP A 243 8.61 -17.90 -20.49
C ASP A 243 9.01 -18.83 -21.64
N ASP A 244 10.29 -19.20 -21.72
CA ASP A 244 10.88 -19.99 -22.80
C ASP A 244 11.95 -20.89 -22.21
N PRO A 245 11.55 -22.04 -21.63
CA PRO A 245 12.46 -22.96 -20.96
C PRO A 245 13.38 -23.72 -21.94
N ASP A 246 12.98 -23.85 -23.20
CA ASP A 246 13.69 -24.61 -24.24
C ASP A 246 14.48 -23.71 -25.21
N GLY A 247 14.46 -22.40 -25.01
CA GLY A 247 15.15 -21.43 -25.86
C GLY A 247 16.67 -21.56 -25.79
N ASP A 248 17.36 -21.14 -26.87
CA ASP A 248 18.84 -21.07 -26.93
C ASP A 248 19.44 -20.20 -25.79
N VAL A 249 18.68 -19.19 -25.35
CA VAL A 249 18.83 -18.51 -24.06
C VAL A 249 17.50 -18.71 -23.31
N MET A 250 17.52 -19.62 -22.33
CA MET A 250 16.33 -19.93 -21.54
C MET A 250 15.81 -18.66 -20.85
N THR A 251 14.50 -18.47 -20.87
CA THR A 251 13.83 -17.40 -20.13
C THR A 251 12.87 -18.02 -19.11
N LYS A 252 12.91 -17.54 -17.89
CA LYS A 252 11.96 -17.89 -16.83
C LYS A 252 11.22 -16.65 -16.36
N VAL A 253 9.89 -16.71 -16.36
CA VAL A 253 9.03 -15.66 -15.85
C VAL A 253 8.21 -16.18 -14.68
N SER A 254 8.13 -15.41 -13.62
CA SER A 254 7.24 -15.69 -12.50
C SER A 254 6.44 -14.46 -12.12
N VAL A 255 5.16 -14.70 -11.81
CA VAL A 255 4.29 -13.68 -11.23
C VAL A 255 4.62 -13.60 -9.74
N GLY A 256 4.97 -12.42 -9.30
CA GLY A 256 5.19 -12.12 -7.89
C GLY A 256 3.90 -11.65 -7.23
N LEU A 257 4.02 -10.64 -6.40
CA LEU A 257 2.89 -10.08 -5.69
C LEU A 257 1.87 -9.44 -6.64
N THR A 258 0.59 -9.66 -6.34
CA THR A 258 -0.53 -9.01 -7.03
C THR A 258 -1.47 -8.36 -6.03
N ARG A 259 -1.97 -7.15 -6.37
CA ARG A 259 -3.10 -6.51 -5.73
C ARG A 259 -4.27 -6.46 -6.74
N PRO A 260 -5.48 -6.90 -6.37
CA PRO A 260 -6.64 -6.84 -7.26
C PRO A 260 -7.05 -5.39 -7.53
N VAL A 261 -7.81 -5.15 -8.59
CA VAL A 261 -8.46 -3.85 -8.78
C VAL A 261 -9.52 -3.65 -7.71
N TRP A 262 -9.62 -2.43 -7.21
CA TRP A 262 -10.71 -1.99 -6.36
C TRP A 262 -11.48 -0.88 -7.04
N THR A 263 -12.76 -1.11 -7.29
CA THR A 263 -13.72 -0.11 -7.74
C THR A 263 -14.76 0.10 -6.64
N ALA A 264 -15.10 1.35 -6.35
CA ALA A 264 -16.08 1.65 -5.31
C ALA A 264 -17.43 0.97 -5.60
N SER A 265 -17.95 0.24 -4.61
CA SER A 265 -19.32 -0.26 -4.61
C SER A 265 -20.31 0.89 -4.35
N GLU A 266 -21.60 0.65 -4.53
CA GLU A 266 -22.64 1.63 -4.16
C GLU A 266 -22.51 2.05 -2.69
N ALA A 267 -22.31 1.11 -1.78
CA ALA A 267 -22.05 1.40 -0.36
C ALA A 267 -20.75 2.17 -0.14
N GLY A 268 -19.70 1.87 -0.92
CA GLY A 268 -18.44 2.65 -0.92
C GLY A 268 -18.67 4.10 -1.35
N LEU A 269 -19.52 4.34 -2.33
CA LEU A 269 -19.90 5.72 -2.75
C LEU A 269 -20.69 6.46 -1.69
N LYS A 270 -21.51 5.78 -0.88
CA LYS A 270 -22.17 6.42 0.30
C LYS A 270 -21.14 6.89 1.33
N LEU A 271 -20.01 6.16 1.53
CA LEU A 271 -18.89 6.65 2.36
C LEU A 271 -18.28 7.93 1.78
N VAL A 272 -18.09 7.97 0.47
CA VAL A 272 -17.59 9.16 -0.23
C VAL A 272 -18.52 10.35 -0.01
N ASP A 273 -19.84 10.15 -0.13
CA ASP A 273 -20.83 11.19 0.11
C ASP A 273 -20.86 11.68 1.56
N LEU A 274 -20.65 10.77 2.52
CA LEU A 274 -20.51 11.15 3.93
C LEU A 274 -19.24 11.99 4.13
N ALA A 275 -18.10 11.55 3.61
CA ALA A 275 -16.84 12.31 3.69
C ALA A 275 -16.97 13.71 3.03
N LYS A 276 -17.68 13.80 1.89
CA LYS A 276 -17.98 15.08 1.21
C LYS A 276 -18.79 16.02 2.10
N ARG A 277 -19.86 15.52 2.73
CA ARG A 277 -20.68 16.33 3.66
C ARG A 277 -19.83 16.85 4.84
N LEU A 278 -19.02 15.97 5.43
CA LEU A 278 -18.13 16.33 6.55
C LEU A 278 -17.08 17.38 6.12
N SER A 279 -16.43 17.19 4.98
CA SER A 279 -15.50 18.19 4.42
C SER A 279 -16.16 19.53 4.20
N THR A 280 -17.39 19.58 3.66
CA THR A 280 -18.15 20.80 3.47
C THR A 280 -18.44 21.49 4.81
N GLN A 281 -18.84 20.74 5.84
CA GLN A 281 -19.09 21.28 7.19
C GLN A 281 -17.81 21.85 7.83
N LEU A 282 -16.66 21.28 7.49
CA LEU A 282 -15.33 21.75 7.95
C LEU A 282 -14.77 22.89 7.09
N GLY A 283 -15.51 23.33 6.05
CA GLY A 283 -15.05 24.38 5.13
C GLY A 283 -13.88 23.94 4.25
N GLN A 284 -13.76 22.63 3.96
CA GLN A 284 -12.65 22.06 3.21
C GLN A 284 -13.06 21.71 1.78
N PRO A 285 -12.14 21.87 0.79
CA PRO A 285 -12.32 21.29 -0.53
C PRO A 285 -12.42 19.77 -0.43
N PHE A 286 -13.17 19.17 -1.34
CA PHE A 286 -13.33 17.72 -1.39
C PHE A 286 -13.36 17.23 -2.83
N HIS A 287 -12.64 16.15 -3.08
CA HIS A 287 -12.81 15.32 -4.26
C HIS A 287 -12.45 13.87 -3.90
N HIS A 288 -12.79 12.94 -4.76
CA HIS A 288 -12.36 11.55 -4.67
C HIS A 288 -11.91 11.06 -6.04
N GLU A 289 -11.02 10.08 -6.03
CA GLU A 289 -10.46 9.53 -7.26
C GLU A 289 -10.12 8.05 -7.11
N SER A 290 -9.97 7.37 -8.25
CA SER A 290 -9.26 6.09 -8.32
C SER A 290 -7.78 6.36 -8.56
N SER A 291 -6.90 5.73 -7.77
CA SER A 291 -5.46 5.95 -7.78
C SER A 291 -4.71 4.83 -8.47
N GLY A 292 -3.62 5.18 -9.18
CA GLY A 292 -2.67 4.21 -9.73
C GLY A 292 -1.77 3.54 -8.68
N GLY A 293 -1.59 4.13 -7.48
CA GLY A 293 -0.83 3.51 -6.40
C GLY A 293 -1.64 2.43 -5.66
N GLY A 294 -1.01 1.32 -5.29
CA GLY A 294 -1.64 0.27 -4.46
C GLY A 294 -1.70 0.66 -2.98
N SER A 295 -2.57 0.03 -2.23
CA SER A 295 -2.58 -0.04 -0.76
C SER A 295 -3.31 -1.31 -0.31
N ASP A 296 -3.39 -1.52 0.99
CA ASP A 296 -4.21 -2.62 1.55
C ASP A 296 -5.71 -2.45 1.26
N GLY A 297 -6.14 -1.24 0.87
CA GLY A 297 -7.48 -0.96 0.34
C GLY A 297 -7.86 -1.74 -0.92
N ASN A 298 -6.87 -2.14 -1.73
CA ASN A 298 -7.11 -3.03 -2.86
C ASN A 298 -7.77 -4.33 -2.42
N PHE A 299 -7.31 -4.94 -1.33
CA PHE A 299 -7.84 -6.22 -0.84
C PHE A 299 -9.25 -6.05 -0.29
N THR A 300 -9.45 -5.08 0.58
CA THR A 300 -10.74 -4.86 1.24
C THR A 300 -11.83 -4.42 0.26
N GLY A 301 -11.48 -3.50 -0.65
CA GLY A 301 -12.40 -3.01 -1.68
C GLY A 301 -12.74 -4.06 -2.74
N ALA A 302 -11.78 -4.91 -3.14
CA ALA A 302 -12.04 -6.01 -4.08
C ALA A 302 -12.97 -7.10 -3.51
N MET A 303 -13.02 -7.25 -2.18
CA MET A 303 -13.99 -8.09 -1.48
C MET A 303 -15.41 -7.52 -1.50
N GLY A 304 -15.60 -6.30 -2.01
CA GLY A 304 -16.89 -5.59 -1.99
C GLY A 304 -17.21 -4.91 -0.65
N VAL A 305 -16.28 -4.92 0.31
CA VAL A 305 -16.45 -4.22 1.58
C VAL A 305 -16.37 -2.71 1.32
N PRO A 306 -17.34 -1.91 1.82
CA PRO A 306 -17.26 -0.45 1.71
C PRO A 306 -15.94 0.06 2.29
N THR A 307 -15.08 0.58 1.42
CA THR A 307 -13.72 1.01 1.78
C THR A 307 -13.54 2.47 1.38
N LEU A 308 -12.91 3.27 2.23
CA LEU A 308 -12.49 4.63 1.93
C LEU A 308 -11.04 4.81 2.38
N ASP A 309 -10.20 5.28 1.48
CA ASP A 309 -8.77 5.38 1.65
C ASP A 309 -8.29 6.82 1.39
N GLY A 310 -7.01 7.13 1.66
CA GLY A 310 -6.50 8.49 1.58
C GLY A 310 -7.08 9.40 2.67
N LEU A 311 -7.42 8.81 3.83
CA LEU A 311 -8.02 9.54 4.96
C LEU A 311 -6.99 10.20 5.88
N GLY A 312 -5.72 9.95 5.65
CA GLY A 312 -4.61 10.44 6.45
C GLY A 312 -4.27 11.92 6.21
N VAL A 313 -3.06 12.27 6.56
CA VAL A 313 -2.54 13.63 6.51
C VAL A 313 -2.32 14.13 5.09
N ALA A 314 -2.39 15.46 4.88
CA ALA A 314 -1.84 16.07 3.69
C ALA A 314 -0.31 16.14 3.84
N GLY A 315 0.39 15.87 2.76
CA GLY A 315 1.84 15.87 2.68
C GLY A 315 2.30 15.52 1.28
N ASP A 316 3.60 15.40 1.10
CA ASP A 316 4.19 15.09 -0.20
C ASP A 316 5.56 14.42 -0.02
N LYS A 317 6.17 14.05 -1.17
CA LYS A 317 7.52 13.48 -1.25
C LYS A 317 7.73 12.19 -0.45
N TYR A 318 6.63 11.46 -0.11
CA TYR A 318 6.79 10.13 0.47
C TYR A 318 7.64 9.24 -0.45
N HIS A 319 8.35 8.27 0.12
CA HIS A 319 9.39 7.44 -0.53
C HIS A 319 10.67 8.22 -0.93
N THR A 320 10.85 9.46 -0.45
CA THR A 320 12.07 10.26 -0.68
C THR A 320 12.65 10.82 0.63
N LEU A 321 13.85 11.38 0.56
CA LEU A 321 14.48 12.09 1.70
C LEU A 321 13.92 13.51 1.94
N GLU A 322 12.83 13.87 1.27
CA GLU A 322 12.11 15.13 1.44
C GLU A 322 10.69 14.90 1.98
N GLU A 323 10.39 13.69 2.45
CA GLU A 323 9.07 13.32 2.94
C GLU A 323 8.62 14.22 4.09
N HIS A 324 7.41 14.75 3.97
CA HIS A 324 6.86 15.68 4.95
C HIS A 324 5.34 15.65 4.97
N ILE A 325 4.78 16.17 6.07
CA ILE A 325 3.35 16.43 6.21
C ILE A 325 3.09 17.92 6.41
N GLU A 326 1.88 18.36 6.10
CA GLU A 326 1.32 19.66 6.49
C GLU A 326 0.69 19.53 7.88
N ILE A 327 1.27 20.22 8.88
CA ILE A 327 0.85 20.06 10.30
C ILE A 327 -0.62 20.45 10.50
N ASP A 328 -1.10 21.49 9.83
CA ASP A 328 -2.50 21.93 9.92
C ASP A 328 -3.49 20.87 9.45
N SER A 329 -3.05 20.00 8.53
CA SER A 329 -3.89 18.90 8.04
C SER A 329 -4.26 17.89 9.13
N LEU A 330 -3.40 17.68 10.14
CA LEU A 330 -3.65 16.77 11.25
C LEU A 330 -5.01 17.04 11.93
N SER A 331 -5.24 18.29 12.31
CA SER A 331 -6.48 18.67 13.01
C SER A 331 -7.71 18.51 12.11
N MET A 332 -7.62 18.96 10.84
CA MET A 332 -8.76 18.93 9.94
C MET A 332 -9.12 17.52 9.49
N ARG A 333 -8.12 16.74 9.12
CA ARG A 333 -8.29 15.32 8.73
C ARG A 333 -8.71 14.46 9.91
N GLY A 334 -8.19 14.75 11.13
CA GLY A 334 -8.63 14.10 12.36
C GLY A 334 -10.10 14.36 12.69
N LYS A 335 -10.61 15.60 12.48
CA LYS A 335 -12.04 15.92 12.61
C LYS A 335 -12.89 15.17 11.60
N MET A 336 -12.43 15.04 10.34
CA MET A 336 -13.11 14.25 9.33
C MET A 336 -13.15 12.77 9.72
N MET A 337 -12.05 12.21 10.19
CA MET A 337 -11.99 10.83 10.70
C MET A 337 -12.97 10.62 11.85
N ALA A 338 -13.01 11.49 12.86
CA ALA A 338 -13.96 11.43 13.96
C ALA A 338 -15.42 11.52 13.47
N GLY A 339 -15.67 12.39 12.49
CA GLY A 339 -16.98 12.49 11.85
C GLY A 339 -17.40 11.24 11.09
N LEU A 340 -16.47 10.57 10.41
CA LEU A 340 -16.72 9.27 9.76
C LEU A 340 -17.03 8.19 10.80
N LEU A 341 -16.25 8.09 11.89
CA LEU A 341 -16.47 7.13 12.95
C LEU A 341 -17.86 7.29 13.61
N MET A 342 -18.34 8.52 13.73
CA MET A 342 -19.66 8.84 14.30
C MET A 342 -20.79 8.79 13.27
N GLY A 343 -20.52 8.98 11.99
CA GLY A 343 -21.54 9.07 10.94
C GLY A 343 -21.86 7.77 10.24
N ILE A 344 -20.97 6.77 10.33
CA ILE A 344 -21.21 5.45 9.73
C ILE A 344 -22.04 4.61 10.71
N ASN A 345 -23.19 4.15 10.22
CA ASN A 345 -24.13 3.35 10.99
C ASN A 345 -24.59 2.12 10.20
N HIS A 346 -25.65 1.48 10.66
CA HIS A 346 -26.22 0.26 10.04
C HIS A 346 -26.81 0.47 8.65
N ASP A 347 -27.17 1.72 8.29
CA ASP A 347 -27.88 2.06 7.03
C ASP A 347 -26.92 2.27 5.84
N LEU A 348 -25.62 2.10 6.07
CA LEU A 348 -24.61 2.21 5.03
C LEU A 348 -24.77 1.15 3.95
#